data_acfe71ac0ceda6eb1e08b8c23648a6b1
#
_entry.id   acfe71ac0ceda6eb1e08b8c23648a6b1
#
_cell.length_a   1.000
_cell.length_b   1.000
_cell.length_c   1.000
_cell.angle_alpha   90.00
_cell.angle_beta   90.00
_cell.angle_gamma   90.00
#
_symmetry.space_group_name_H-M   'P 1'
#
loop_
_entity.id
_entity.type
_entity.pdbx_description
1 polymer ?
#
loop_
_entity_poly.entity_id
_entity_poly.type
_entity_poly.pdbx_seq_one_letter_code
_entity_poly.pdbx_strand_id
1 'polypeptide(L)'
;MSNIYKLVVTFTIVIQSCLSYSIDFEDYDDDVAALLREYQQQSNLDGSYTPSILTYSVAKASRTIVDFERGMIYLNATTPETLRDAIIDVVLTQIDPSVIDAQTATDFGLINEETNKPFFWGQVLDHKGKPISKRRAALEFANFLLRKKTFNKDQFEVAIRMVDAHKKIAGAKYVRYVKAACQEYKIPSSVVMAIMETESSFNPLARSRSNALGLMQVKADTAGRDYFSLIKGYKHTPSSNYLYSPKNNIEVATGYLSILSNRYLDGIKDPKKLEYAMISSYNGGAGNLWKSLDKSGNKKRAVRRINQMSTKQFYWFLTNRHIRKETRDYLKKVNSRKEKYLVI
;
A
#
# COMPACT_ATOMS: atom_id res chain seq x y z
N MET A 1 28.77 -5.88 -63.88
CA MET A 1 28.30 -4.50 -63.57
C MET A 1 26.94 -4.66 -62.90
N SER A 2 26.94 -4.68 -61.62
CA SER A 2 25.70 -4.88 -60.82
C SER A 2 25.80 -3.98 -59.61
N ASN A 3 25.00 -2.90 -59.61
CA ASN A 3 24.86 -1.94 -58.52
C ASN A 3 23.98 -2.52 -57.44
N ILE A 4 24.57 -2.74 -56.27
CA ILE A 4 23.88 -3.13 -55.07
C ILE A 4 23.53 -1.84 -54.32
N TYR A 5 22.24 -1.44 -54.31
CA TYR A 5 21.73 -0.37 -53.44
C TYR A 5 21.67 -0.88 -52.01
N LYS A 6 22.53 -0.35 -51.17
CA LYS A 6 22.40 -0.47 -49.71
C LYS A 6 21.26 0.41 -49.22
N LEU A 7 20.16 -0.20 -48.81
CA LEU A 7 19.08 0.47 -48.10
C LEU A 7 19.54 0.72 -46.67
N VAL A 8 19.91 1.96 -46.36
CA VAL A 8 20.15 2.36 -44.95
C VAL A 8 18.81 2.72 -44.37
N VAL A 9 18.27 1.80 -43.55
CA VAL A 9 17.10 2.09 -42.71
C VAL A 9 17.59 2.88 -41.51
N THR A 10 17.39 4.19 -41.54
CA THR A 10 17.64 5.07 -40.40
C THR A 10 16.48 4.88 -39.42
N PHE A 11 16.69 4.16 -38.35
CA PHE A 11 15.79 4.13 -37.22
C PHE A 11 15.88 5.49 -36.51
N THR A 12 14.94 6.38 -36.80
CA THR A 12 14.73 7.58 -35.99
C THR A 12 14.08 7.16 -34.68
N ILE A 13 14.89 6.99 -33.64
CA ILE A 13 14.40 6.87 -32.28
C ILE A 13 13.82 8.24 -31.93
N VAL A 14 12.50 8.36 -31.97
CA VAL A 14 11.80 9.48 -31.35
C VAL A 14 11.98 9.29 -29.85
N ILE A 15 13.02 9.90 -29.31
CA ILE A 15 13.12 10.12 -27.86
C ILE A 15 12.05 11.16 -27.55
N GLN A 16 10.90 10.67 -27.17
CA GLN A 16 9.86 11.49 -26.56
C GLN A 16 10.42 11.95 -25.23
N SER A 17 11.04 13.13 -25.25
CA SER A 17 11.51 13.80 -24.05
C SER A 17 10.32 13.93 -23.10
N CYS A 18 10.33 13.15 -22.01
CA CYS A 18 9.52 13.42 -20.85
C CYS A 18 9.95 14.81 -20.34
N LEU A 19 9.22 15.83 -20.74
CA LEU A 19 9.40 17.17 -20.22
C LEU A 19 9.12 17.11 -18.72
N SER A 20 10.15 17.34 -17.94
CA SER A 20 10.04 17.54 -16.50
C SER A 20 9.18 18.76 -16.24
N TYR A 21 7.97 18.53 -15.76
CA TYR A 21 7.10 19.61 -15.33
C TYR A 21 7.69 20.24 -14.08
N SER A 22 7.96 21.53 -14.09
CA SER A 22 8.32 22.28 -12.89
C SER A 22 7.03 22.77 -12.23
N ILE A 23 6.76 22.32 -11.01
CA ILE A 23 5.72 22.92 -10.16
C ILE A 23 6.26 24.24 -9.64
N ASP A 24 5.46 25.32 -9.67
CA ASP A 24 5.79 26.52 -8.92
C ASP A 24 5.49 26.26 -7.44
N PHE A 25 6.53 26.33 -6.60
CA PHE A 25 6.46 25.94 -5.21
C PHE A 25 6.26 27.13 -4.27
N GLU A 26 6.25 28.38 -4.77
CA GLU A 26 6.18 29.59 -3.95
C GLU A 26 4.82 29.78 -3.27
N ASP A 27 3.75 29.18 -3.81
CA ASP A 27 2.39 29.26 -3.27
C ASP A 27 2.04 28.16 -2.25
N TYR A 28 2.96 27.24 -1.95
CA TYR A 28 2.74 26.17 -1.00
C TYR A 28 3.53 26.40 0.28
N ASP A 29 3.03 25.85 1.40
CA ASP A 29 3.82 25.76 2.63
C ASP A 29 5.12 24.99 2.33
N ASP A 30 6.23 25.41 2.91
CA ASP A 30 7.58 24.89 2.57
C ASP A 30 7.70 23.36 2.62
N ASP A 31 7.01 22.72 3.56
CA ASP A 31 6.97 21.27 3.70
C ASP A 31 6.18 20.59 2.58
N VAL A 32 5.08 21.18 2.11
CA VAL A 32 4.30 20.69 0.96
C VAL A 32 5.09 20.90 -0.33
N ALA A 33 5.74 22.04 -0.49
CA ALA A 33 6.61 22.32 -1.62
C ALA A 33 7.79 21.33 -1.69
N ALA A 34 8.41 21.02 -0.56
CA ALA A 34 9.48 20.02 -0.49
C ALA A 34 8.99 18.62 -0.90
N LEU A 35 7.82 18.18 -0.41
CA LEU A 35 7.20 16.90 -0.77
C LEU A 35 6.83 16.83 -2.26
N LEU A 36 6.35 17.92 -2.83
CA LEU A 36 6.05 18.00 -4.28
C LEU A 36 7.32 17.88 -5.13
N ARG A 37 8.42 18.55 -4.74
CA ARG A 37 9.72 18.43 -5.43
C ARG A 37 10.25 17.00 -5.37
N GLU A 38 10.21 16.37 -4.19
CA GLU A 38 10.63 14.97 -4.02
C GLU A 38 9.76 14.03 -4.86
N TYR A 39 8.45 14.27 -4.90
CA TYR A 39 7.51 13.51 -5.71
C TYR A 39 7.81 13.63 -7.22
N GLN A 40 8.09 14.84 -7.72
CA GLN A 40 8.47 15.03 -9.12
C GLN A 40 9.76 14.29 -9.49
N GLN A 41 10.74 14.24 -8.61
CA GLN A 41 11.96 13.46 -8.83
C GLN A 41 11.69 11.94 -8.85
N GLN A 42 10.70 11.47 -8.10
CA GLN A 42 10.32 10.05 -8.04
C GLN A 42 9.29 9.65 -9.10
N SER A 43 8.48 10.57 -9.64
CA SER A 43 7.42 10.29 -10.63
C SER A 43 7.96 9.87 -12.00
N ASN A 44 9.26 10.04 -12.26
CA ASN A 44 9.97 9.42 -13.38
C ASN A 44 10.15 7.90 -13.24
N LEU A 45 9.85 7.34 -12.05
CA LEU A 45 9.72 5.91 -11.85
C LEU A 45 8.24 5.57 -12.02
N ASP A 46 7.89 4.67 -12.92
CA ASP A 46 6.54 4.16 -13.12
C ASP A 46 5.93 3.70 -11.77
N GLY A 47 5.27 4.66 -11.08
CA GLY A 47 4.71 4.49 -9.74
C GLY A 47 3.50 3.55 -9.67
N SER A 48 3.05 3.03 -10.81
CA SER A 48 1.83 2.22 -10.96
C SER A 48 1.83 0.91 -10.13
N TYR A 49 2.97 0.54 -9.55
CA TYR A 49 3.14 -0.69 -8.76
C TYR A 49 3.71 -0.47 -7.36
N THR A 50 3.66 0.74 -6.83
CA THR A 50 4.01 1.00 -5.42
C THR A 50 2.75 0.84 -4.57
N PRO A 51 2.68 -0.13 -3.64
CA PRO A 51 1.44 -0.45 -2.92
C PRO A 51 0.80 0.72 -2.15
N SER A 52 1.59 1.67 -1.67
CA SER A 52 1.10 2.87 -0.98
C SER A 52 0.66 4.00 -1.92
N ILE A 53 0.80 3.84 -3.24
CA ILE A 53 0.40 4.85 -4.23
C ILE A 53 -0.74 4.31 -5.08
N LEU A 54 -1.80 5.12 -5.22
CA LEU A 54 -2.93 4.84 -6.08
C LEU A 54 -3.04 5.94 -7.13
N THR A 55 -3.06 5.56 -8.41
CA THR A 55 -3.27 6.49 -9.52
C THR A 55 -4.53 6.12 -10.29
N TYR A 56 -5.40 7.10 -10.54
CA TYR A 56 -6.62 6.92 -11.32
C TYR A 56 -7.04 8.21 -12.02
N SER A 57 -7.97 8.10 -12.96
CA SER A 57 -8.59 9.23 -13.66
C SER A 57 -10.10 9.14 -13.54
N VAL A 58 -10.74 10.15 -13.00
CA VAL A 58 -12.21 10.22 -12.87
C VAL A 58 -12.83 10.68 -14.21
N ALA A 59 -12.13 11.53 -14.96
CA ALA A 59 -12.50 11.95 -16.30
C ALA A 59 -11.28 11.88 -17.24
N LYS A 60 -11.50 11.70 -18.56
CA LYS A 60 -10.41 11.58 -19.56
C LYS A 60 -9.38 12.71 -19.54
N ALA A 61 -9.67 13.84 -18.87
CA ALA A 61 -8.83 15.03 -18.82
C ALA A 61 -8.29 15.35 -17.42
N SER A 62 -8.37 14.41 -16.48
CA SER A 62 -7.83 14.58 -15.13
C SER A 62 -7.05 13.36 -14.67
N ARG A 63 -6.07 13.57 -13.79
CA ARG A 63 -5.31 12.52 -13.10
C ARG A 63 -5.29 12.81 -11.62
N THR A 64 -5.58 11.80 -10.80
CA THR A 64 -5.47 11.84 -9.34
C THR A 64 -4.47 10.81 -8.89
N ILE A 65 -3.57 11.21 -7.99
CA ILE A 65 -2.57 10.34 -7.37
C ILE A 65 -2.71 10.49 -5.87
N VAL A 66 -2.92 9.38 -5.18
CA VAL A 66 -2.99 9.33 -3.71
C VAL A 66 -1.76 8.62 -3.19
N ASP A 67 -0.95 9.31 -2.40
CA ASP A 67 0.16 8.75 -1.65
C ASP A 67 -0.28 8.53 -0.20
N PHE A 68 -0.65 7.29 0.11
CA PHE A 68 -1.11 6.89 1.44
C PHE A 68 0.02 6.90 2.48
N GLU A 69 1.28 6.70 2.04
CA GLU A 69 2.42 6.71 2.96
C GLU A 69 2.72 8.14 3.44
N ARG A 70 2.71 9.11 2.52
CA ARG A 70 2.99 10.52 2.82
C ARG A 70 1.77 11.31 3.24
N GLY A 71 0.57 10.81 2.97
CA GLY A 71 -0.68 11.52 3.24
C GLY A 71 -0.91 12.69 2.29
N MET A 72 -0.65 12.49 0.99
CA MET A 72 -0.79 13.50 -0.04
C MET A 72 -1.73 13.04 -1.15
N ILE A 73 -2.51 13.96 -1.69
CA ILE A 73 -3.32 13.74 -2.89
C ILE A 73 -2.93 14.82 -3.91
N TYR A 74 -2.47 14.38 -5.08
CA TYR A 74 -2.09 15.24 -6.19
C TYR A 74 -3.14 15.13 -7.28
N LEU A 75 -3.61 16.28 -7.79
CA LEU A 75 -4.59 16.34 -8.86
C LEU A 75 -4.09 17.25 -9.96
N ASN A 76 -4.23 16.80 -11.20
CA ASN A 76 -4.03 17.67 -12.35
C ASN A 76 -5.18 17.50 -13.35
N ALA A 77 -5.45 18.55 -14.12
CA ALA A 77 -6.46 18.55 -15.16
C ALA A 77 -6.16 19.61 -16.23
N THR A 78 -6.74 19.45 -17.42
CA THR A 78 -6.55 20.38 -18.54
C THR A 78 -7.33 21.68 -18.38
N THR A 79 -8.39 21.69 -17.54
CA THR A 79 -9.17 22.90 -17.26
C THR A 79 -9.42 23.09 -15.77
N PRO A 80 -9.60 24.33 -15.29
CA PRO A 80 -9.95 24.58 -13.89
C PRO A 80 -11.27 23.91 -13.47
N GLU A 81 -12.24 23.81 -14.37
CA GLU A 81 -13.53 23.17 -14.13
C GLU A 81 -13.36 21.69 -13.90
N THR A 82 -12.60 21.00 -14.75
CA THR A 82 -12.29 19.57 -14.58
C THR A 82 -11.49 19.33 -13.31
N LEU A 83 -10.54 20.21 -12.97
CA LEU A 83 -9.78 20.12 -11.73
C LEU A 83 -10.68 20.28 -10.49
N ARG A 84 -11.62 21.24 -10.53
CA ARG A 84 -12.62 21.45 -9.47
C ARG A 84 -13.45 20.20 -9.25
N ASP A 85 -13.95 19.62 -10.33
CA ASP A 85 -14.79 18.41 -10.24
C ASP A 85 -13.98 17.22 -9.71
N ALA A 86 -12.74 17.04 -10.14
CA ALA A 86 -11.83 16.00 -9.60
C ALA A 86 -11.56 16.19 -8.10
N ILE A 87 -11.40 17.43 -7.61
CA ILE A 87 -11.26 17.71 -6.17
C ILE A 87 -12.53 17.32 -5.42
N ILE A 88 -13.71 17.69 -5.92
CA ILE A 88 -14.99 17.36 -5.30
C ILE A 88 -15.16 15.82 -5.23
N ASP A 89 -14.88 15.15 -6.32
CA ASP A 89 -15.04 13.69 -6.40
C ASP A 89 -14.12 12.97 -5.44
N VAL A 90 -12.83 13.34 -5.36
CA VAL A 90 -11.91 12.65 -4.43
C VAL A 90 -12.27 12.86 -2.97
N VAL A 91 -12.70 14.08 -2.57
CA VAL A 91 -13.03 14.35 -1.16
C VAL A 91 -14.39 13.81 -0.73
N LEU A 92 -15.29 13.56 -1.67
CA LEU A 92 -16.63 13.01 -1.41
C LEU A 92 -16.78 11.54 -1.76
N THR A 93 -15.77 10.92 -2.37
CA THR A 93 -15.89 9.50 -2.73
C THR A 93 -16.19 8.68 -1.47
N GLN A 94 -17.27 7.90 -1.54
CA GLN A 94 -17.62 6.92 -0.51
C GLN A 94 -16.97 5.58 -0.78
N ILE A 95 -16.49 5.43 -1.99
CA ILE A 95 -15.88 4.26 -2.57
C ILE A 95 -14.39 4.53 -2.62
N ASP A 96 -13.58 3.49 -2.58
CA ASP A 96 -12.17 3.62 -2.86
C ASP A 96 -11.98 4.32 -4.22
N PRO A 97 -11.13 5.36 -4.30
CA PRO A 97 -11.00 6.19 -5.49
C PRO A 97 -10.61 5.46 -6.78
N SER A 98 -10.15 4.23 -6.72
CA SER A 98 -9.78 3.45 -7.91
C SER A 98 -10.94 2.71 -8.55
N VAL A 99 -12.09 2.69 -7.92
CA VAL A 99 -13.26 2.00 -8.45
C VAL A 99 -13.95 2.92 -9.45
N ILE A 100 -13.90 2.52 -10.73
CA ILE A 100 -14.36 3.32 -11.86
C ILE A 100 -15.88 3.20 -12.05
N ASP A 101 -16.50 2.14 -11.53
CA ASP A 101 -17.94 1.93 -11.62
C ASP A 101 -18.54 1.42 -10.29
N ALA A 102 -19.79 1.81 -10.05
CA ALA A 102 -20.49 1.51 -8.80
C ALA A 102 -20.73 0.01 -8.60
N GLN A 103 -20.87 -0.77 -9.68
CA GLN A 103 -21.08 -2.21 -9.61
C GLN A 103 -19.80 -2.89 -9.10
N THR A 104 -18.67 -2.55 -9.68
CA THR A 104 -17.37 -3.05 -9.22
C THR A 104 -17.11 -2.68 -7.74
N ALA A 105 -17.49 -1.48 -7.32
CA ALA A 105 -17.38 -1.04 -5.93
C ALA A 105 -18.22 -1.91 -4.98
N THR A 106 -19.44 -2.23 -5.37
CA THR A 106 -20.34 -3.07 -4.59
C THR A 106 -19.82 -4.50 -4.52
N ASP A 107 -19.36 -5.04 -5.63
CA ASP A 107 -18.81 -6.41 -5.71
C ASP A 107 -17.54 -6.56 -4.87
N PHE A 108 -16.76 -5.49 -4.71
CA PHE A 108 -15.55 -5.48 -3.87
C PHE A 108 -15.82 -5.21 -2.39
N GLY A 109 -17.04 -4.86 -2.00
CA GLY A 109 -17.35 -4.45 -0.62
C GLY A 109 -16.59 -3.18 -0.19
N LEU A 110 -16.28 -2.30 -1.14
CA LEU A 110 -15.49 -1.08 -0.93
C LEU A 110 -16.35 0.10 -0.45
N ILE A 111 -17.66 -0.08 -0.44
CA ILE A 111 -18.60 0.90 0.09
C ILE A 111 -18.58 0.80 1.62
N ASN A 112 -18.33 1.91 2.27
CA ASN A 112 -18.48 1.98 3.72
C ASN A 112 -19.97 2.17 4.08
N GLU A 113 -20.74 1.10 4.00
CA GLU A 113 -22.18 1.08 4.25
C GLU A 113 -22.56 1.55 5.67
N GLU A 114 -21.66 1.38 6.64
CA GLU A 114 -21.97 1.65 8.06
C GLU A 114 -21.93 3.11 8.45
N THR A 115 -21.17 3.96 7.77
CA THR A 115 -20.93 5.33 8.25
C THR A 115 -21.48 6.42 7.34
N ASN A 116 -21.84 6.11 6.11
CA ASN A 116 -22.22 7.08 5.07
C ASN A 116 -21.26 8.28 4.98
N LYS A 117 -19.97 8.05 5.29
CA LYS A 117 -18.91 9.06 5.31
C LYS A 117 -17.97 8.82 4.12
N PRO A 118 -17.46 9.90 3.51
CA PRO A 118 -16.45 9.78 2.45
C PRO A 118 -15.23 8.97 2.90
N PHE A 119 -14.55 8.35 1.94
CA PHE A 119 -13.37 7.52 2.20
C PHE A 119 -12.26 8.29 2.93
N PHE A 120 -12.02 9.55 2.56
CA PHE A 120 -11.03 10.42 3.21
C PHE A 120 -11.58 11.26 4.36
N TRP A 121 -12.78 10.95 4.87
CA TRP A 121 -13.37 11.69 5.97
C TRP A 121 -12.47 11.70 7.21
N GLY A 122 -12.18 12.90 7.74
CA GLY A 122 -11.26 13.11 8.85
C GLY A 122 -9.78 13.00 8.49
N GLN A 123 -9.43 12.43 7.34
CA GLN A 123 -8.06 12.44 6.81
C GLN A 123 -7.77 13.72 6.02
N VAL A 124 -8.77 14.21 5.28
CA VAL A 124 -8.74 15.51 4.61
C VAL A 124 -9.67 16.45 5.33
N LEU A 125 -9.16 17.65 5.65
CA LEU A 125 -9.92 18.74 6.23
C LEU A 125 -10.03 19.88 5.23
N ASP A 126 -11.13 20.66 5.30
CA ASP A 126 -11.27 21.88 4.51
C ASP A 126 -10.33 22.99 5.03
N HIS A 127 -10.32 24.13 4.34
CA HIS A 127 -9.53 25.32 4.70
C HIS A 127 -9.95 25.97 6.05
N LYS A 128 -11.00 25.46 6.71
CA LYS A 128 -11.49 25.84 8.05
C LYS A 128 -11.18 24.76 9.09
N GLY A 129 -10.42 23.73 8.72
CA GLY A 129 -10.07 22.61 9.60
C GLY A 129 -11.21 21.63 9.87
N LYS A 130 -12.26 21.58 9.01
CA LYS A 130 -13.42 20.69 9.21
C LYS A 130 -13.42 19.52 8.23
N PRO A 131 -13.84 18.31 8.67
CA PRO A 131 -14.03 17.17 7.78
C PRO A 131 -15.11 17.45 6.72
N ILE A 132 -14.85 17.04 5.48
CA ILE A 132 -15.72 17.27 4.34
C ILE A 132 -16.65 16.06 4.17
N SER A 133 -17.98 16.29 4.13
CA SER A 133 -18.96 15.23 3.90
C SER A 133 -20.13 15.66 3.00
N LYS A 134 -20.21 16.94 2.66
CA LYS A 134 -21.32 17.50 1.85
C LYS A 134 -20.76 18.21 0.61
N ARG A 135 -21.49 18.10 -0.51
CA ARG A 135 -21.10 18.71 -1.80
C ARG A 135 -20.83 20.22 -1.69
N ARG A 136 -21.61 20.95 -0.88
CA ARG A 136 -21.39 22.40 -0.66
C ARG A 136 -20.00 22.66 -0.05
N ALA A 137 -19.65 21.93 1.01
CA ALA A 137 -18.32 22.08 1.65
C ALA A 137 -17.19 21.68 0.72
N ALA A 138 -17.36 20.61 -0.07
CA ALA A 138 -16.40 20.18 -1.08
C ALA A 138 -16.21 21.22 -2.17
N LEU A 139 -17.31 21.87 -2.63
CA LEU A 139 -17.24 22.95 -3.62
C LEU A 139 -16.52 24.20 -3.07
N GLU A 140 -16.81 24.59 -1.81
CA GLU A 140 -16.13 25.71 -1.15
C GLU A 140 -14.62 25.42 -1.03
N PHE A 141 -14.26 24.20 -0.65
CA PHE A 141 -12.87 23.76 -0.56
C PHE A 141 -12.18 23.69 -1.91
N ALA A 142 -12.83 23.14 -2.93
CA ALA A 142 -12.28 23.10 -4.30
C ALA A 142 -12.02 24.52 -4.84
N ASN A 143 -12.97 25.46 -4.65
CA ASN A 143 -12.79 26.86 -5.05
C ASN A 143 -11.66 27.56 -4.28
N PHE A 144 -11.42 27.18 -3.01
CA PHE A 144 -10.29 27.67 -2.24
C PHE A 144 -8.96 27.17 -2.84
N LEU A 145 -8.87 25.87 -3.13
CA LEU A 145 -7.67 25.26 -3.74
C LEU A 145 -7.39 25.82 -5.14
N LEU A 146 -8.44 26.06 -5.95
CA LEU A 146 -8.28 26.63 -7.28
C LEU A 146 -7.68 28.05 -7.28
N ARG A 147 -7.81 28.80 -6.18
CA ARG A 147 -7.10 30.09 -6.02
C ARG A 147 -5.60 29.93 -5.81
N LYS A 148 -5.18 28.75 -5.31
CA LYS A 148 -3.77 28.38 -5.08
C LYS A 148 -3.24 27.41 -6.14
N LYS A 149 -4.02 27.18 -7.24
CA LYS A 149 -3.59 26.28 -8.30
C LYS A 149 -2.36 26.82 -9.01
N THR A 150 -1.48 25.91 -9.38
CA THR A 150 -0.38 26.21 -10.30
C THR A 150 -0.78 25.84 -11.72
N PHE A 151 -0.22 26.54 -12.68
CA PHE A 151 -0.41 26.25 -14.10
C PHE A 151 0.93 25.89 -14.72
N ASN A 152 1.04 24.68 -15.22
CA ASN A 152 2.26 24.18 -15.81
C ASN A 152 1.98 23.74 -17.24
N LYS A 153 2.52 24.47 -18.19
CA LYS A 153 2.45 24.37 -19.66
C LYS A 153 1.07 24.11 -20.24
N ASP A 154 0.32 23.08 -19.83
CA ASP A 154 -1.00 22.73 -20.37
C ASP A 154 -1.94 22.11 -19.32
N GLN A 155 -1.56 22.11 -18.02
CA GLN A 155 -2.35 21.50 -16.95
C GLN A 155 -2.39 22.39 -15.71
N PHE A 156 -3.54 22.40 -15.08
CA PHE A 156 -3.74 22.96 -13.75
C PHE A 156 -3.50 21.88 -12.70
N GLU A 157 -2.76 22.23 -11.65
CA GLU A 157 -2.36 21.28 -10.61
C GLU A 157 -2.71 21.81 -9.21
N VAL A 158 -3.09 20.92 -8.31
CA VAL A 158 -3.22 21.18 -6.87
C VAL A 158 -2.73 19.98 -6.09
N ALA A 159 -2.28 20.23 -4.85
CA ALA A 159 -1.98 19.20 -3.86
C ALA A 159 -2.87 19.39 -2.63
N ILE A 160 -3.34 18.27 -2.05
CA ILE A 160 -4.10 18.23 -0.81
C ILE A 160 -3.28 17.44 0.20
N ARG A 161 -2.95 18.07 1.33
CA ARG A 161 -2.28 17.39 2.44
C ARG A 161 -3.34 16.78 3.36
N MET A 162 -3.17 15.52 3.71
CA MET A 162 -3.93 14.87 4.78
C MET A 162 -3.39 15.30 6.15
N VAL A 163 -4.17 15.13 7.19
CA VAL A 163 -3.71 15.36 8.58
C VAL A 163 -2.58 14.38 8.95
N ASP A 164 -1.73 14.76 9.90
CA ASP A 164 -0.63 13.91 10.35
C ASP A 164 -1.10 12.55 10.88
N ALA A 165 -2.30 12.51 11.47
CA ALA A 165 -2.92 11.30 11.97
C ALA A 165 -3.59 10.43 10.88
N HIS A 166 -3.41 10.73 9.57
CA HIS A 166 -4.14 10.06 8.48
C HIS A 166 -4.03 8.53 8.51
N LYS A 167 -2.85 7.96 8.81
CA LYS A 167 -2.67 6.50 8.93
C LYS A 167 -3.45 5.91 10.11
N LYS A 168 -3.51 6.60 11.25
CA LYS A 168 -4.31 6.17 12.40
C LYS A 168 -5.79 6.16 12.06
N ILE A 169 -6.27 7.19 11.37
CA ILE A 169 -7.67 7.30 10.92
C ILE A 169 -7.98 6.22 9.86
N ALA A 170 -7.08 6.02 8.90
CA ALA A 170 -7.23 4.96 7.89
C ALA A 170 -7.28 3.57 8.54
N GLY A 171 -6.34 3.26 9.43
CA GLY A 171 -6.25 1.97 10.12
C GLY A 171 -7.47 1.67 11.00
N ALA A 172 -8.07 2.71 11.62
CA ALA A 172 -9.26 2.56 12.46
C ALA A 172 -10.45 1.91 11.73
N LYS A 173 -10.56 2.11 10.41
CA LYS A 173 -11.62 1.50 9.57
C LYS A 173 -11.58 -0.03 9.58
N TYR A 174 -10.42 -0.60 9.77
CA TYR A 174 -10.17 -2.06 9.64
C TYR A 174 -10.07 -2.78 10.98
N VAL A 175 -10.06 -2.06 12.12
CA VAL A 175 -9.85 -2.64 13.47
C VAL A 175 -10.82 -3.78 13.77
N ARG A 176 -12.09 -3.68 13.38
CA ARG A 176 -13.09 -4.73 13.61
C ARG A 176 -12.71 -6.04 12.89
N TYR A 177 -12.27 -5.96 11.63
CA TYR A 177 -11.86 -7.15 10.86
C TYR A 177 -10.57 -7.75 11.41
N VAL A 178 -9.62 -6.88 11.81
CA VAL A 178 -8.38 -7.30 12.47
C VAL A 178 -8.68 -8.03 13.78
N LYS A 179 -9.53 -7.46 14.65
CA LYS A 179 -9.89 -8.12 15.92
C LYS A 179 -10.54 -9.48 15.70
N ALA A 180 -11.48 -9.60 14.78
CA ALA A 180 -12.13 -10.87 14.47
C ALA A 180 -11.13 -11.93 13.97
N ALA A 181 -10.32 -11.59 12.97
CA ALA A 181 -9.31 -12.50 12.43
C ALA A 181 -8.24 -12.86 13.48
N CYS A 182 -7.77 -11.89 14.27
CA CYS A 182 -6.79 -12.14 15.33
C CYS A 182 -7.32 -13.04 16.44
N GLN A 183 -8.59 -12.92 16.78
CA GLN A 183 -9.24 -13.82 17.75
C GLN A 183 -9.34 -15.24 17.20
N GLU A 184 -9.69 -15.41 15.93
CA GLU A 184 -9.82 -16.72 15.26
C GLU A 184 -8.45 -17.40 15.13
N TYR A 185 -7.45 -16.69 14.58
CA TYR A 185 -6.14 -17.27 14.23
C TYR A 185 -5.07 -17.14 15.31
N LYS A 186 -5.38 -16.53 16.46
CA LYS A 186 -4.47 -16.36 17.61
C LYS A 186 -3.19 -15.58 17.24
N ILE A 187 -3.31 -14.56 16.40
CA ILE A 187 -2.23 -13.65 16.01
C ILE A 187 -2.43 -12.30 16.71
N PRO A 188 -1.38 -11.67 17.29
CA PRO A 188 -1.54 -10.36 17.94
C PRO A 188 -2.01 -9.27 16.97
N SER A 189 -3.03 -8.50 17.35
CA SER A 189 -3.59 -7.41 16.53
C SER A 189 -2.53 -6.36 16.16
N SER A 190 -1.60 -6.07 17.08
CA SER A 190 -0.49 -5.14 16.82
C SER A 190 0.43 -5.59 15.69
N VAL A 191 0.64 -6.89 15.54
CA VAL A 191 1.43 -7.45 14.42
C VAL A 191 0.69 -7.28 13.10
N VAL A 192 -0.60 -7.63 13.06
CA VAL A 192 -1.42 -7.54 11.83
C VAL A 192 -1.53 -6.08 11.37
N MET A 193 -1.81 -5.14 12.28
CA MET A 193 -1.87 -3.70 11.96
C MET A 193 -0.53 -3.16 11.47
N ALA A 194 0.58 -3.55 12.09
CA ALA A 194 1.92 -3.11 11.68
C ALA A 194 2.31 -3.66 10.30
N ILE A 195 1.94 -4.91 10.00
CA ILE A 195 2.11 -5.51 8.67
C ILE A 195 1.27 -4.72 7.64
N MET A 196 -0.01 -4.48 7.92
CA MET A 196 -0.90 -3.73 7.03
C MET A 196 -0.37 -2.32 6.73
N GLU A 197 0.09 -1.58 7.74
CA GLU A 197 0.74 -0.28 7.53
C GLU A 197 2.01 -0.41 6.68
N THR A 198 2.76 -1.50 6.82
CA THR A 198 4.03 -1.71 6.10
C THR A 198 3.81 -2.13 4.65
N GLU A 199 2.81 -2.94 4.39
CA GLU A 199 2.51 -3.49 3.07
C GLU A 199 1.85 -2.47 2.13
N SER A 200 0.91 -1.67 2.65
CA SER A 200 0.07 -0.82 1.79
C SER A 200 -0.16 0.60 2.31
N SER A 201 0.29 0.92 3.53
CA SER A 201 -0.12 2.16 4.23
C SER A 201 -1.64 2.31 4.33
N PHE A 202 -2.34 1.18 4.49
CA PHE A 202 -3.81 1.07 4.54
C PHE A 202 -4.52 1.39 3.20
N ASN A 203 -3.83 1.24 2.06
CA ASN A 203 -4.45 1.27 0.75
C ASN A 203 -5.13 -0.09 0.45
N PRO A 204 -6.46 -0.18 0.39
CA PRO A 204 -7.15 -1.46 0.16
C PRO A 204 -6.98 -1.99 -1.27
N LEU A 205 -6.63 -1.14 -2.23
CA LEU A 205 -6.42 -1.51 -3.63
C LEU A 205 -4.94 -1.61 -4.01
N ALA A 206 -4.08 -1.71 -3.02
CA ALA A 206 -2.66 -1.87 -3.25
C ALA A 206 -2.38 -3.09 -4.15
N ARG A 207 -1.51 -2.91 -5.15
CA ARG A 207 -1.01 -3.97 -6.02
C ARG A 207 0.49 -3.81 -6.21
N SER A 208 1.24 -4.87 -6.01
CA SER A 208 2.67 -4.88 -6.26
C SER A 208 3.01 -5.42 -7.65
N ARG A 209 4.24 -5.17 -8.12
CA ARG A 209 4.78 -5.75 -9.36
C ARG A 209 4.73 -7.28 -9.36
N SER A 210 4.81 -7.91 -8.20
CA SER A 210 4.74 -9.37 -8.05
C SER A 210 3.32 -9.89 -7.83
N ASN A 211 2.31 -9.08 -8.14
CA ASN A 211 0.88 -9.38 -8.02
C ASN A 211 0.42 -9.74 -6.59
N ALA A 212 1.02 -9.12 -5.57
CA ALA A 212 0.46 -9.12 -4.24
C ALA A 212 -0.64 -8.05 -4.14
N LEU A 213 -1.75 -8.35 -3.46
CA LEU A 213 -2.99 -7.60 -3.55
C LEU A 213 -3.52 -7.15 -2.19
N GLY A 214 -4.09 -5.95 -2.16
CA GLY A 214 -4.86 -5.40 -1.05
C GLY A 214 -4.06 -4.99 0.16
N LEU A 215 -4.76 -4.74 1.26
CA LEU A 215 -4.23 -4.16 2.51
C LEU A 215 -2.97 -4.84 3.04
N MET A 216 -2.92 -6.17 2.99
CA MET A 216 -1.82 -6.97 3.51
C MET A 216 -0.98 -7.64 2.42
N GLN A 217 -1.13 -7.19 1.16
CA GLN A 217 -0.34 -7.67 0.01
C GLN A 217 -0.30 -9.20 -0.11
N VAL A 218 -1.49 -9.80 -0.12
CA VAL A 218 -1.64 -11.25 -0.25
C VAL A 218 -1.37 -11.70 -1.68
N LYS A 219 -0.53 -12.71 -1.86
CA LYS A 219 -0.37 -13.40 -3.14
C LYS A 219 -1.35 -14.56 -3.24
N ALA A 220 -2.21 -14.52 -4.27
CA ALA A 220 -3.27 -15.48 -4.47
C ALA A 220 -2.76 -16.93 -4.62
N ASP A 221 -1.67 -17.09 -5.38
CA ASP A 221 -1.06 -18.38 -5.75
C ASP A 221 -0.16 -19.00 -4.68
N THR A 222 0.12 -18.29 -3.60
CA THR A 222 0.93 -18.76 -2.46
C THR A 222 0.13 -18.66 -1.16
N ALA A 223 0.17 -17.53 -0.48
CA ALA A 223 -0.52 -17.33 0.81
C ALA A 223 -2.04 -17.59 0.71
N GLY A 224 -2.68 -17.12 -0.38
CA GLY A 224 -4.10 -17.38 -0.64
C GLY A 224 -4.41 -18.85 -0.80
N ARG A 225 -3.67 -19.53 -1.68
CA ARG A 225 -3.82 -20.98 -1.90
C ARG A 225 -3.55 -21.80 -0.63
N ASP A 226 -2.50 -21.46 0.13
CA ASP A 226 -2.17 -22.14 1.39
C ASP A 226 -3.29 -21.96 2.43
N TYR A 227 -3.86 -20.75 2.52
CA TYR A 227 -4.99 -20.48 3.39
C TYR A 227 -6.19 -21.38 3.07
N PHE A 228 -6.63 -21.44 1.81
CA PHE A 228 -7.75 -22.29 1.43
C PHE A 228 -7.44 -23.78 1.61
N SER A 229 -6.25 -24.22 1.23
CA SER A 229 -5.88 -25.62 1.33
C SER A 229 -5.69 -26.11 2.77
N LEU A 230 -5.06 -25.30 3.64
CA LEU A 230 -4.61 -25.73 4.97
C LEU A 230 -5.56 -25.31 6.10
N ILE A 231 -6.40 -24.30 5.90
CA ILE A 231 -7.38 -23.83 6.88
C ILE A 231 -8.79 -24.18 6.46
N LYS A 232 -9.18 -23.85 5.21
CA LYS A 232 -10.55 -24.14 4.73
C LYS A 232 -10.74 -25.59 4.27
N GLY A 233 -9.64 -26.35 4.04
CA GLY A 233 -9.69 -27.77 3.72
C GLY A 233 -9.94 -28.12 2.24
N TYR A 234 -9.90 -27.15 1.32
CA TYR A 234 -10.09 -27.39 -0.09
C TYR A 234 -9.12 -26.58 -0.97
N LYS A 235 -8.76 -27.13 -2.15
CA LYS A 235 -7.88 -26.48 -3.10
C LYS A 235 -8.60 -25.34 -3.79
N HIS A 236 -8.13 -24.10 -3.57
CA HIS A 236 -8.68 -22.90 -4.20
C HIS A 236 -7.62 -21.82 -4.27
N THR A 237 -7.63 -21.04 -5.36
CA THR A 237 -6.83 -19.83 -5.50
C THR A 237 -7.79 -18.64 -5.56
N PRO A 238 -7.79 -17.74 -4.57
CA PRO A 238 -8.73 -16.65 -4.51
C PRO A 238 -8.54 -15.68 -5.68
N SER A 239 -9.63 -15.11 -6.20
CA SER A 239 -9.59 -14.10 -7.25
C SER A 239 -9.04 -12.77 -6.71
N SER A 240 -8.65 -11.88 -7.63
CA SER A 240 -8.25 -10.51 -7.27
C SER A 240 -9.39 -9.77 -6.57
N ASN A 241 -10.62 -9.93 -7.04
CA ASN A 241 -11.81 -9.32 -6.45
C ASN A 241 -11.99 -9.75 -4.99
N TYR A 242 -11.83 -11.05 -4.71
CA TYR A 242 -11.88 -11.58 -3.35
C TYR A 242 -10.81 -10.94 -2.45
N LEU A 243 -9.59 -10.76 -2.96
CA LEU A 243 -8.46 -10.20 -2.21
C LEU A 243 -8.47 -8.67 -2.08
N TYR A 244 -9.21 -7.95 -2.91
CA TYR A 244 -9.41 -6.51 -2.70
C TYR A 244 -10.46 -6.20 -1.63
N SER A 245 -11.32 -7.16 -1.24
CA SER A 245 -12.18 -7.02 -0.08
C SER A 245 -11.34 -6.88 1.20
N PRO A 246 -11.44 -5.77 1.96
CA PRO A 246 -10.68 -5.58 3.19
C PRO A 246 -10.84 -6.72 4.19
N LYS A 247 -12.09 -7.18 4.40
CA LYS A 247 -12.41 -8.30 5.30
C LYS A 247 -11.68 -9.57 4.87
N ASN A 248 -11.83 -9.96 3.62
CA ASN A 248 -11.26 -11.20 3.10
C ASN A 248 -9.72 -11.14 3.06
N ASN A 249 -9.15 -10.00 2.69
CA ASN A 249 -7.70 -9.80 2.65
C ASN A 249 -7.06 -9.96 4.03
N ILE A 250 -7.66 -9.33 5.05
CA ILE A 250 -7.21 -9.41 6.45
C ILE A 250 -7.36 -10.85 6.97
N GLU A 251 -8.50 -11.50 6.68
CA GLU A 251 -8.76 -12.88 7.10
C GLU A 251 -7.72 -13.84 6.50
N VAL A 252 -7.52 -13.82 5.18
CA VAL A 252 -6.54 -14.68 4.48
C VAL A 252 -5.12 -14.44 4.99
N ALA A 253 -4.72 -13.18 5.12
CA ALA A 253 -3.38 -12.83 5.57
C ALA A 253 -3.12 -13.26 7.02
N THR A 254 -4.09 -13.03 7.91
CA THR A 254 -3.97 -13.43 9.32
C THR A 254 -3.97 -14.95 9.47
N GLY A 255 -4.81 -15.65 8.70
CA GLY A 255 -4.77 -17.11 8.60
C GLY A 255 -3.42 -17.63 8.08
N TYR A 256 -2.84 -16.97 7.08
CA TYR A 256 -1.50 -17.34 6.61
C TYR A 256 -0.40 -17.10 7.65
N LEU A 257 -0.48 -16.02 8.43
CA LEU A 257 0.42 -15.82 9.58
C LEU A 257 0.32 -16.99 10.60
N SER A 258 -0.89 -17.49 10.85
CA SER A 258 -1.11 -18.67 11.69
C SER A 258 -0.48 -19.95 11.08
N ILE A 259 -0.61 -20.15 9.76
CA ILE A 259 0.06 -21.25 9.04
C ILE A 259 1.58 -21.14 9.20
N LEU A 260 2.14 -19.94 9.03
CA LEU A 260 3.57 -19.71 9.23
C LEU A 260 3.99 -20.10 10.65
N SER A 261 3.29 -19.59 11.67
CA SER A 261 3.60 -19.83 13.08
C SER A 261 3.51 -21.33 13.45
N ASN A 262 2.39 -21.97 13.10
CA ASN A 262 2.05 -23.28 13.65
C ASN A 262 2.53 -24.46 12.79
N ARG A 263 2.88 -24.22 11.51
CA ARG A 263 3.25 -25.30 10.59
C ARG A 263 4.64 -25.10 9.96
N TYR A 264 4.92 -23.92 9.38
CA TYR A 264 6.19 -23.70 8.73
C TYR A 264 7.33 -23.44 9.71
N LEU A 265 7.05 -22.77 10.82
CA LEU A 265 8.03 -22.34 11.83
C LEU A 265 7.97 -23.16 13.14
N ASP A 266 7.25 -24.28 13.14
CA ASP A 266 7.17 -25.17 14.30
C ASP A 266 8.58 -25.59 14.78
N GLY A 267 8.71 -25.75 16.09
CA GLY A 267 9.98 -26.09 16.74
C GLY A 267 10.78 -24.87 17.25
N ILE A 268 10.42 -23.64 16.89
CA ILE A 268 10.97 -22.43 17.53
C ILE A 268 10.28 -22.25 18.89
N LYS A 269 11.05 -22.38 19.99
CA LYS A 269 10.50 -22.46 21.36
C LYS A 269 10.14 -21.10 21.97
N ASP A 270 10.94 -20.09 21.71
CA ASP A 270 10.75 -18.75 22.27
C ASP A 270 9.69 -17.97 21.48
N PRO A 271 8.59 -17.50 22.13
CA PRO A 271 7.49 -16.82 21.43
C PRO A 271 7.92 -15.56 20.68
N LYS A 272 8.89 -14.82 21.22
CA LYS A 272 9.38 -13.59 20.59
C LYS A 272 10.24 -13.88 19.36
N LYS A 273 11.05 -14.94 19.41
CA LYS A 273 11.80 -15.41 18.23
C LYS A 273 10.85 -15.97 17.17
N LEU A 274 9.78 -16.66 17.56
CA LEU A 274 8.74 -17.13 16.64
C LEU A 274 8.04 -15.94 15.94
N GLU A 275 7.69 -14.89 16.68
CA GLU A 275 7.13 -13.66 16.12
C GLU A 275 8.07 -13.02 15.07
N TYR A 276 9.35 -12.89 15.38
CA TYR A 276 10.33 -12.34 14.43
C TYR A 276 10.50 -13.22 13.19
N ALA A 277 10.55 -14.52 13.37
CA ALA A 277 10.62 -15.50 12.29
C ALA A 277 9.36 -15.45 11.41
N MET A 278 8.17 -15.31 12.00
CA MET A 278 6.89 -15.19 11.32
C MET A 278 6.83 -13.91 10.46
N ILE A 279 7.17 -12.76 11.02
CA ILE A 279 7.21 -11.49 10.30
C ILE A 279 8.22 -11.56 9.13
N SER A 280 9.42 -12.08 9.36
CA SER A 280 10.44 -12.25 8.31
C SER A 280 9.98 -13.21 7.22
N SER A 281 9.29 -14.30 7.59
CA SER A 281 8.81 -15.31 6.65
C SER A 281 7.60 -14.84 5.86
N TYR A 282 6.79 -13.93 6.40
CA TYR A 282 5.68 -13.32 5.69
C TYR A 282 6.15 -12.59 4.43
N ASN A 283 7.18 -11.77 4.54
CA ASN A 283 7.78 -11.05 3.40
C ASN A 283 8.74 -11.94 2.60
N GLY A 284 9.65 -12.62 3.28
CA GLY A 284 10.78 -13.31 2.65
C GLY A 284 10.54 -14.78 2.32
N GLY A 285 9.52 -15.40 2.89
CA GLY A 285 9.26 -16.84 2.84
C GLY A 285 10.12 -17.64 3.85
N ALA A 286 9.54 -18.67 4.46
CA ALA A 286 10.22 -19.54 5.43
C ALA A 286 11.44 -20.25 4.83
N GLY A 287 11.41 -20.61 3.54
CA GLY A 287 12.55 -21.24 2.85
C GLY A 287 13.80 -20.34 2.84
N ASN A 288 13.64 -19.03 2.66
CA ASN A 288 14.76 -18.09 2.70
C ASN A 288 15.26 -17.84 4.13
N LEU A 289 14.38 -17.92 5.12
CA LEU A 289 14.79 -17.93 6.52
C LEU A 289 15.69 -19.13 6.81
N TRP A 290 15.30 -20.34 6.39
CA TRP A 290 16.11 -21.55 6.58
C TRP A 290 17.47 -21.44 5.88
N LYS A 291 17.49 -20.99 4.63
CA LYS A 291 18.73 -20.78 3.87
C LYS A 291 19.66 -19.73 4.50
N SER A 292 19.10 -18.73 5.18
CA SER A 292 19.89 -17.72 5.91
C SER A 292 20.64 -18.31 7.10
N LEU A 293 20.05 -19.29 7.75
CA LEU A 293 20.58 -19.94 8.96
C LEU A 293 21.43 -21.19 8.66
N ASP A 294 21.10 -21.89 7.58
CA ASP A 294 21.79 -23.09 7.12
C ASP A 294 21.85 -23.08 5.58
N LYS A 295 23.03 -23.08 5.00
CA LYS A 295 23.24 -22.96 3.55
C LYS A 295 22.47 -24.00 2.74
N SER A 296 22.24 -25.21 3.28
CA SER A 296 21.44 -26.25 2.63
C SER A 296 19.93 -26.02 2.74
N GLY A 297 19.48 -25.03 3.52
CA GLY A 297 18.06 -24.79 3.80
C GLY A 297 17.43 -25.82 4.73
N ASN A 298 18.22 -26.60 5.49
CA ASN A 298 17.71 -27.63 6.38
C ASN A 298 17.00 -27.02 7.60
N LYS A 299 15.66 -27.17 7.65
CA LYS A 299 14.80 -26.65 8.72
C LYS A 299 15.25 -27.09 10.12
N LYS A 300 15.55 -28.40 10.32
CA LYS A 300 15.91 -28.93 11.64
C LYS A 300 17.19 -28.26 12.18
N ARG A 301 18.22 -28.08 11.33
CA ARG A 301 19.46 -27.39 11.71
C ARG A 301 19.23 -25.91 11.97
N ALA A 302 18.45 -25.25 11.11
CA ALA A 302 18.11 -23.83 11.28
C ALA A 302 17.36 -23.58 12.59
N VAL A 303 16.32 -24.36 12.90
CA VAL A 303 15.55 -24.28 14.15
C VAL A 303 16.44 -24.52 15.38
N ARG A 304 17.34 -25.51 15.34
CA ARG A 304 18.31 -25.73 16.43
C ARG A 304 19.17 -24.49 16.67
N ARG A 305 19.69 -23.87 15.60
CA ARG A 305 20.49 -22.65 15.66
C ARG A 305 19.68 -21.47 16.22
N ILE A 306 18.42 -21.28 15.81
CA ILE A 306 17.53 -20.26 16.37
C ILE A 306 17.35 -20.46 17.87
N ASN A 307 17.10 -21.70 18.31
CA ASN A 307 16.84 -21.99 19.72
C ASN A 307 18.08 -21.75 20.59
N GLN A 308 19.29 -21.89 20.05
CA GLN A 308 20.56 -21.59 20.72
C GLN A 308 20.86 -20.10 20.85
N MET A 309 20.32 -19.25 19.97
CA MET A 309 20.51 -17.79 20.03
C MET A 309 19.65 -17.19 21.15
N SER A 310 20.13 -16.10 21.77
CA SER A 310 19.24 -15.22 22.53
C SER A 310 18.27 -14.49 21.58
N THR A 311 17.17 -13.95 22.11
CA THR A 311 16.19 -13.17 21.32
C THR A 311 16.84 -11.97 20.65
N LYS A 312 17.76 -11.27 21.33
CA LYS A 312 18.53 -10.14 20.78
C LYS A 312 19.46 -10.58 19.64
N GLN A 313 20.18 -11.68 19.80
CA GLN A 313 21.05 -12.23 18.75
C GLN A 313 20.27 -12.64 17.52
N PHE A 314 19.09 -13.27 17.70
CA PHE A 314 18.27 -13.68 16.58
C PHE A 314 17.66 -12.49 15.83
N TYR A 315 17.17 -11.46 16.54
CA TYR A 315 16.71 -10.22 15.91
C TYR A 315 17.85 -9.55 15.12
N TRP A 316 19.02 -9.42 15.72
CA TRP A 316 20.19 -8.87 15.03
C TRP A 316 20.54 -9.68 13.78
N PHE A 317 20.53 -11.02 13.88
CA PHE A 317 20.78 -11.90 12.74
C PHE A 317 19.78 -11.65 11.61
N LEU A 318 18.48 -11.61 11.89
CA LEU A 318 17.44 -11.36 10.89
C LEU A 318 17.57 -9.99 10.24
N THR A 319 17.94 -8.96 11.00
CA THR A 319 18.02 -7.58 10.51
C THR A 319 19.34 -7.23 9.84
N ASN A 320 20.36 -8.10 9.92
CA ASN A 320 21.69 -7.85 9.35
C ASN A 320 22.21 -8.96 8.44
N ARG A 321 21.83 -10.22 8.66
CA ARG A 321 22.39 -11.41 7.99
C ARG A 321 21.39 -12.23 7.19
N HIS A 322 20.09 -11.91 7.26
CA HIS A 322 19.12 -12.55 6.36
C HIS A 322 19.51 -12.36 4.90
N ILE A 323 19.39 -13.42 4.06
CA ILE A 323 19.88 -13.39 2.68
C ILE A 323 19.21 -12.31 1.82
N ARG A 324 17.94 -11.94 2.12
CA ARG A 324 17.22 -10.87 1.42
C ARG A 324 17.33 -9.56 2.18
N LYS A 325 17.89 -8.53 1.52
CA LYS A 325 17.99 -7.18 2.11
C LYS A 325 16.61 -6.61 2.43
N GLU A 326 15.66 -6.76 1.51
CA GLU A 326 14.27 -6.31 1.68
C GLU A 326 13.66 -6.86 2.99
N THR A 327 13.84 -8.16 3.27
CA THR A 327 13.30 -8.80 4.49
C THR A 327 13.97 -8.28 5.77
N ARG A 328 15.28 -7.91 5.72
CA ARG A 328 15.96 -7.26 6.83
C ARG A 328 15.32 -5.93 7.20
N ASP A 329 15.06 -5.11 6.19
CA ASP A 329 14.46 -3.78 6.35
C ASP A 329 12.96 -3.89 6.71
N TYR A 330 12.27 -4.88 6.16
CA TYR A 330 10.88 -5.18 6.48
C TYR A 330 10.65 -5.49 7.97
N LEU A 331 11.44 -6.41 8.55
CA LEU A 331 11.34 -6.74 9.97
C LEU A 331 11.55 -5.51 10.86
N LYS A 332 12.52 -4.65 10.54
CA LYS A 332 12.76 -3.39 11.27
C LYS A 332 11.54 -2.49 11.23
N LYS A 333 10.96 -2.28 10.03
CA LYS A 333 9.76 -1.44 9.83
C LYS A 333 8.55 -1.98 10.62
N VAL A 334 8.23 -3.26 10.47
CA VAL A 334 7.09 -3.87 11.17
C VAL A 334 7.27 -3.80 12.68
N ASN A 335 8.46 -4.12 13.20
CA ASN A 335 8.72 -4.09 14.64
C ASN A 335 8.62 -2.66 15.22
N SER A 336 9.11 -1.65 14.52
CA SER A 336 8.96 -0.23 14.92
C SER A 336 7.49 0.23 14.88
N ARG A 337 6.75 -0.15 13.83
CA ARG A 337 5.35 0.24 13.69
C ARG A 337 4.43 -0.43 14.70
N LYS A 338 4.77 -1.66 15.13
CA LYS A 338 3.96 -2.46 16.06
C LYS A 338 3.69 -1.73 17.38
N GLU A 339 4.63 -0.94 17.87
CA GLU A 339 4.47 -0.20 19.13
C GLU A 339 3.29 0.77 19.12
N LYS A 340 2.93 1.33 17.95
CA LYS A 340 1.77 2.21 17.77
C LYS A 340 0.43 1.49 18.02
N TYR A 341 0.41 0.17 17.94
CA TYR A 341 -0.80 -0.66 17.93
C TYR A 341 -0.93 -1.59 19.14
N LEU A 342 -0.14 -1.39 20.19
CA LEU A 342 -0.17 -2.25 21.38
C LEU A 342 -1.48 -2.14 22.19
N VAL A 343 -2.23 -1.06 22.01
CA VAL A 343 -3.49 -0.78 22.74
C VAL A 343 -4.76 -0.96 21.90
N ILE A 344 -4.68 -1.69 20.78
CA ILE A 344 -5.83 -1.97 19.90
C ILE A 344 -6.60 -3.23 20.29
#